data_ab832f7090317f494c049c72abd91b8b
#
_entry.id   ab832f7090317f494c049c72abd91b8b
#
_cell.length_a   1.000
_cell.length_b   1.000
_cell.length_c   1.000
_cell.angle_alpha   90.00
_cell.angle_beta   90.00
_cell.angle_gamma   90.00
#
_symmetry.space_group_name_H-M   'P 1'
#
loop_
_entity.id
_entity.type
_entity.pdbx_description
1 polymer ?
#
loop_
_entity_poly.entity_id
_entity_poly.type
_entity_poly.pdbx_seq_one_letter_code
_entity_poly.pdbx_strand_id
1 'polypeptide(L)'
;SKLYDYATTVYSRKQYTQWYDTKEGGYTFASFKEKTDSLSKTLTQYGIGAGDKVAILSQSMPNWSVAFFATAAFGRISIPILPDSSENEVTNIINHSESKVIFVSKRLVGKISQEIMARMTLVIELDTFEIMKVEDEKFTCDGKTSVPTPEDIATIIYTSGTTGSAKGVVLSHRNLTSNVITCYHSCKRT
;
A
#
# COMPACT_ATOMS: atom_id res chain seq x y z
N SER A 1 -7.90 -5.46 -10.85
CA SER A 1 -7.36 -4.88 -12.06
C SER A 1 -6.86 -5.97 -13.00
N LYS A 2 -7.09 -5.83 -14.31
CA LYS A 2 -6.80 -6.86 -15.32
C LYS A 2 -5.35 -7.35 -15.31
N LEU A 3 -4.37 -6.48 -15.07
CA LEU A 3 -2.95 -6.88 -15.04
C LEU A 3 -2.63 -7.74 -13.81
N TYR A 4 -3.15 -7.35 -12.65
CA TYR A 4 -2.99 -8.11 -11.41
C TYR A 4 -3.61 -9.51 -11.53
N ASP A 5 -4.86 -9.60 -12.01
CA ASP A 5 -5.57 -10.86 -12.18
C ASP A 5 -4.86 -11.76 -13.21
N TYR A 6 -4.43 -11.21 -14.33
CA TYR A 6 -3.66 -11.93 -15.35
C TYR A 6 -2.36 -12.50 -14.78
N ALA A 7 -1.53 -11.67 -14.17
CA ALA A 7 -0.23 -12.09 -13.65
C ALA A 7 -0.37 -13.18 -12.57
N THR A 8 -1.30 -13.04 -11.65
CA THR A 8 -1.51 -13.99 -10.55
C THR A 8 -2.15 -15.30 -11.00
N THR A 9 -2.83 -15.31 -12.14
CA THR A 9 -3.40 -16.52 -12.74
C THR A 9 -2.39 -17.26 -13.61
N VAL A 10 -1.78 -16.55 -14.57
CA VAL A 10 -0.88 -17.16 -15.59
C VAL A 10 0.45 -17.59 -14.97
N TYR A 11 0.99 -16.82 -14.04
CA TYR A 11 2.28 -17.08 -13.40
C TYR A 11 2.16 -17.61 -11.96
N SER A 12 1.04 -18.17 -11.58
CA SER A 12 0.69 -18.55 -10.22
C SER A 12 1.79 -19.29 -9.44
N ARG A 13 2.50 -20.22 -10.09
CA ARG A 13 3.58 -21.03 -9.50
C ARG A 13 4.95 -20.37 -9.53
N LYS A 14 5.10 -19.24 -10.24
CA LYS A 14 6.39 -18.55 -10.31
C LYS A 14 6.63 -17.72 -9.05
N GLN A 15 7.91 -17.60 -8.69
CA GLN A 15 8.32 -16.69 -7.62
C GLN A 15 8.03 -15.25 -8.04
N TYR A 16 7.35 -14.51 -7.16
CA TYR A 16 7.03 -13.09 -7.34
C TYR A 16 8.04 -12.20 -6.62
N THR A 17 8.24 -12.45 -5.31
CA THR A 17 9.17 -11.70 -4.46
C THR A 17 9.88 -12.65 -3.51
N GLN A 18 11.08 -12.27 -3.08
CA GLN A 18 11.81 -12.95 -2.01
C GLN A 18 12.69 -11.95 -1.25
N TRP A 19 13.13 -12.33 -0.06
CA TRP A 19 14.15 -11.56 0.65
C TRP A 19 15.50 -11.71 -0.02
N TYR A 20 16.23 -10.60 -0.15
CA TYR A 20 17.53 -10.59 -0.81
C TYR A 20 18.58 -11.43 -0.06
N ASP A 21 18.60 -11.28 1.27
CA ASP A 21 19.65 -11.82 2.11
C ASP A 21 19.52 -13.34 2.35
N THR A 22 18.31 -13.85 2.49
CA THR A 22 18.08 -15.25 2.91
C THR A 22 17.75 -16.18 1.76
N LYS A 23 17.30 -15.65 0.64
CA LYS A 23 16.67 -16.38 -0.46
C LYS A 23 15.46 -17.23 -0.01
N GLU A 24 15.07 -17.08 1.24
CA GLU A 24 13.92 -17.73 1.84
C GLU A 24 12.79 -16.73 2.03
N GLY A 25 11.57 -17.22 2.11
CA GLY A 25 10.39 -16.35 2.26
C GLY A 25 10.03 -15.62 0.96
N GLY A 26 9.15 -14.63 1.09
CA GLY A 26 8.53 -13.95 -0.04
C GLY A 26 7.31 -14.71 -0.56
N TYR A 27 6.93 -14.44 -1.79
CA TYR A 27 5.67 -14.93 -2.35
C TYR A 27 5.86 -15.50 -3.75
N THR A 28 5.18 -16.61 -4.05
CA THR A 28 4.79 -16.95 -5.42
C THR A 28 3.64 -16.03 -5.85
N PHE A 29 3.35 -15.95 -7.15
CA PHE A 29 2.18 -15.18 -7.60
C PHE A 29 0.86 -15.68 -6.99
N ALA A 30 0.73 -16.99 -6.73
CA ALA A 30 -0.45 -17.56 -6.10
C ALA A 30 -0.58 -17.13 -4.63
N SER A 31 0.46 -17.32 -3.82
CA SER A 31 0.44 -16.94 -2.41
C SER A 31 0.39 -15.41 -2.22
N PHE A 32 0.97 -14.66 -3.15
CA PHE A 32 0.81 -13.20 -3.20
C PHE A 32 -0.64 -12.79 -3.40
N LYS A 33 -1.34 -13.44 -4.36
CA LYS A 33 -2.76 -13.18 -4.60
C LYS A 33 -3.61 -13.49 -3.37
N GLU A 34 -3.42 -14.66 -2.79
CA GLU A 34 -4.15 -15.10 -1.59
C GLU A 34 -3.98 -14.11 -0.43
N LYS A 35 -2.73 -13.72 -0.17
CA LYS A 35 -2.42 -12.78 0.91
C LYS A 35 -2.99 -11.38 0.65
N THR A 36 -2.90 -10.91 -0.59
CA THR A 36 -3.44 -9.61 -1.03
C THR A 36 -4.96 -9.57 -0.90
N ASP A 37 -5.64 -10.61 -1.37
CA ASP A 37 -7.12 -10.71 -1.29
C ASP A 37 -7.58 -10.79 0.18
N SER A 38 -6.89 -11.58 1.01
CA SER A 38 -7.16 -11.68 2.44
C SER A 38 -6.99 -10.32 3.15
N LEU A 39 -5.89 -9.63 2.90
CA LEU A 39 -5.62 -8.32 3.50
C LEU A 39 -6.63 -7.27 3.04
N SER A 40 -7.03 -7.29 1.76
CA SER A 40 -8.09 -6.41 1.26
C SER A 40 -9.43 -6.67 1.95
N LYS A 41 -9.79 -7.95 2.22
CA LYS A 41 -10.98 -8.30 2.99
C LYS A 41 -10.90 -7.75 4.41
N THR A 42 -9.75 -7.86 5.06
CA THR A 42 -9.52 -7.28 6.39
C THR A 42 -9.77 -5.77 6.37
N LEU A 43 -9.18 -5.03 5.44
CA LEU A 43 -9.44 -3.60 5.30
C LEU A 43 -10.93 -3.28 5.14
N THR A 44 -11.63 -4.06 4.30
CA THR A 44 -13.08 -3.91 4.10
C THR A 44 -13.88 -4.15 5.39
N GLN A 45 -13.52 -5.17 6.16
CA GLN A 45 -14.15 -5.49 7.45
C GLN A 45 -14.04 -4.35 8.46
N TYR A 46 -12.98 -3.54 8.36
CA TYR A 46 -12.78 -2.32 9.16
C TYR A 46 -13.30 -1.05 8.47
N GLY A 47 -14.24 -1.18 7.54
CA GLY A 47 -14.91 -0.05 6.91
C GLY A 47 -14.08 0.74 5.90
N ILE A 48 -12.90 0.23 5.53
CA ILE A 48 -12.00 0.91 4.57
C ILE A 48 -12.40 0.52 3.15
N GLY A 49 -12.96 1.47 2.42
CA GLY A 49 -13.54 1.28 1.10
C GLY A 49 -12.79 1.97 -0.04
N ALA A 50 -13.41 1.96 -1.23
CA ALA A 50 -12.89 2.64 -2.40
C ALA A 50 -12.74 4.16 -2.14
N GLY A 51 -11.62 4.75 -2.57
CA GLY A 51 -11.28 6.16 -2.35
C GLY A 51 -10.61 6.46 -1.02
N ASP A 52 -10.66 5.55 -0.04
CA ASP A 52 -9.93 5.73 1.22
C ASP A 52 -8.42 5.65 1.03
N LYS A 53 -7.70 6.51 1.74
CA LYS A 53 -6.24 6.59 1.68
C LYS A 53 -5.62 5.69 2.75
N VAL A 54 -4.64 4.91 2.33
CA VAL A 54 -3.92 3.94 3.15
C VAL A 54 -2.43 4.24 3.07
N ALA A 55 -1.84 4.64 4.18
CA ALA A 55 -0.40 4.91 4.27
C ALA A 55 0.41 3.61 4.38
N ILE A 56 1.62 3.61 3.80
CA ILE A 56 2.57 2.50 3.91
C ILE A 56 3.94 3.08 4.27
N LEU A 57 4.35 2.94 5.53
CA LEU A 57 5.64 3.38 6.05
C LEU A 57 6.53 2.17 6.28
N SER A 58 7.41 1.88 5.33
CA SER A 58 8.29 0.70 5.40
C SER A 58 9.48 0.81 4.47
N GLN A 59 10.55 0.09 4.82
CA GLN A 59 11.59 -0.29 3.87
C GLN A 59 11.05 -1.26 2.82
N SER A 60 11.85 -1.47 1.75
CA SER A 60 11.53 -2.50 0.74
C SER A 60 11.52 -3.88 1.36
N MET A 61 10.39 -4.57 1.23
CA MET A 61 10.18 -5.94 1.71
C MET A 61 9.05 -6.60 0.92
N PRO A 62 8.96 -7.94 0.87
CA PRO A 62 7.89 -8.63 0.14
C PRO A 62 6.47 -8.17 0.54
N ASN A 63 6.24 -7.94 1.84
CA ASN A 63 4.95 -7.53 2.37
C ASN A 63 4.52 -6.12 1.92
N TRP A 64 5.49 -5.27 1.53
CA TRP A 64 5.19 -3.95 0.98
C TRP A 64 4.31 -4.04 -0.27
N SER A 65 4.66 -4.95 -1.17
CA SER A 65 3.87 -5.14 -2.39
C SER A 65 2.48 -5.71 -2.10
N VAL A 66 2.36 -6.59 -1.10
CA VAL A 66 1.04 -7.11 -0.65
C VAL A 66 0.17 -5.96 -0.16
N ALA A 67 0.67 -5.09 0.72
CA ALA A 67 -0.06 -3.93 1.23
C ALA A 67 -0.45 -2.96 0.11
N PHE A 68 0.48 -2.67 -0.81
CA PHE A 68 0.22 -1.80 -1.96
C PHE A 68 -0.92 -2.34 -2.84
N PHE A 69 -0.87 -3.61 -3.22
CA PHE A 69 -1.90 -4.20 -4.08
C PHE A 69 -3.22 -4.45 -3.34
N ALA A 70 -3.20 -4.80 -2.05
CA ALA A 70 -4.41 -4.89 -1.22
C ALA A 70 -5.15 -3.54 -1.10
N THR A 71 -4.41 -2.45 -1.29
CA THR A 71 -4.94 -1.10 -1.35
C THR A 71 -5.39 -0.75 -2.77
N ALA A 72 -4.45 -0.60 -3.70
CA ALA A 72 -4.70 -0.02 -5.00
C ALA A 72 -5.55 -0.91 -5.94
N ALA A 73 -5.38 -2.24 -5.91
CA ALA A 73 -6.14 -3.12 -6.81
C ALA A 73 -7.63 -3.23 -6.45
N PHE A 74 -8.03 -2.71 -5.28
CA PHE A 74 -9.41 -2.74 -4.78
C PHE A 74 -10.04 -1.35 -4.64
N GLY A 75 -9.50 -0.37 -5.38
CA GLY A 75 -10.04 0.97 -5.49
C GLY A 75 -9.67 1.94 -4.36
N ARG A 76 -8.81 1.54 -3.42
CA ARG A 76 -8.25 2.42 -2.39
C ARG A 76 -7.02 3.15 -2.93
N ILE A 77 -6.60 4.22 -2.26
CA ILE A 77 -5.46 5.04 -2.68
C ILE A 77 -4.27 4.77 -1.76
N SER A 78 -3.16 4.29 -2.33
CA SER A 78 -1.94 4.05 -1.57
C SER A 78 -1.15 5.35 -1.35
N ILE A 79 -0.63 5.53 -0.13
CA ILE A 79 0.23 6.64 0.26
C ILE A 79 1.57 6.09 0.74
N PRO A 80 2.51 5.78 -0.17
CA PRO A 80 3.84 5.33 0.20
C PRO A 80 4.61 6.45 0.93
N ILE A 81 5.21 6.11 2.06
CA ILE A 81 6.06 7.00 2.85
C ILE A 81 7.46 6.38 2.90
N LEU A 82 8.47 7.18 2.60
CA LEU A 82 9.86 6.71 2.60
C LEU A 82 10.30 6.32 4.01
N PRO A 83 11.09 5.25 4.17
CA PRO A 83 11.58 4.82 5.48
C PRO A 83 12.49 5.84 6.16
N ASP A 84 13.14 6.70 5.37
CA ASP A 84 14.04 7.74 5.87
C ASP A 84 13.32 9.05 6.25
N SER A 85 12.01 9.14 6.00
CA SER A 85 11.21 10.31 6.43
C SER A 85 11.32 10.50 7.93
N SER A 86 11.44 11.75 8.35
CA SER A 86 11.39 12.16 9.75
C SER A 86 9.97 11.96 10.33
N GLU A 87 9.85 11.93 11.66
CA GLU A 87 8.56 11.86 12.35
C GLU A 87 7.62 13.01 11.94
N ASN A 88 8.16 14.23 11.78
CA ASN A 88 7.40 15.39 11.33
C ASN A 88 6.90 15.22 9.88
N GLU A 89 7.73 14.69 8.98
CA GLU A 89 7.32 14.41 7.61
C GLU A 89 6.23 13.34 7.55
N VAL A 90 6.39 12.26 8.32
CA VAL A 90 5.37 11.19 8.43
C VAL A 90 4.04 11.79 8.91
N THR A 91 4.08 12.59 9.97
CA THR A 91 2.90 13.28 10.53
C THR A 91 2.25 14.20 9.48
N ASN A 92 3.04 15.02 8.80
CA ASN A 92 2.54 15.93 7.77
C ASN A 92 1.90 15.19 6.58
N ILE A 93 2.51 14.09 6.12
CA ILE A 93 1.98 13.28 5.02
C ILE A 93 0.65 12.64 5.43
N ILE A 94 0.57 12.04 6.61
CA ILE A 94 -0.65 11.41 7.11
C ILE A 94 -1.77 12.44 7.26
N ASN A 95 -1.45 13.62 7.80
CA ASN A 95 -2.42 14.70 7.97
C ASN A 95 -2.93 15.22 6.64
N HIS A 96 -2.02 15.55 5.72
CA HIS A 96 -2.38 16.10 4.42
C HIS A 96 -3.11 15.09 3.53
N SER A 97 -2.73 13.82 3.58
CA SER A 97 -3.39 12.76 2.82
C SER A 97 -4.73 12.34 3.43
N GLU A 98 -4.99 12.67 4.69
CA GLU A 98 -6.15 12.19 5.45
C GLU A 98 -6.22 10.65 5.47
N SER A 99 -5.05 9.99 5.59
CA SER A 99 -5.00 8.54 5.65
C SER A 99 -5.71 8.02 6.89
N LYS A 100 -6.58 7.02 6.73
CA LYS A 100 -7.31 6.37 7.82
C LYS A 100 -6.58 5.16 8.37
N VAL A 101 -5.74 4.54 7.55
CA VAL A 101 -5.00 3.32 7.87
C VAL A 101 -3.52 3.55 7.61
N ILE A 102 -2.69 2.93 8.44
CA ILE A 102 -1.26 2.83 8.19
C ILE A 102 -0.77 1.40 8.33
N PHE A 103 -0.08 0.92 7.29
CA PHE A 103 0.84 -0.21 7.38
C PHE A 103 2.21 0.31 7.77
N VAL A 104 2.78 -0.20 8.84
CA VAL A 104 4.09 0.25 9.33
C VAL A 104 4.99 -0.93 9.63
N SER A 105 6.24 -0.91 9.14
CA SER A 105 7.19 -1.94 9.54
C SER A 105 7.59 -1.78 11.01
N LYS A 106 7.81 -2.90 11.69
CA LYS A 106 8.14 -2.96 13.12
C LYS A 106 9.22 -1.96 13.53
N ARG A 107 10.28 -1.84 12.74
CA ARG A 107 11.41 -0.93 13.02
C ARG A 107 11.08 0.56 12.89
N LEU A 108 9.97 0.91 12.24
CA LEU A 108 9.58 2.30 11.96
C LEU A 108 8.37 2.77 12.79
N VAL A 109 7.81 1.92 13.62
CA VAL A 109 6.67 2.26 14.50
C VAL A 109 6.95 3.51 15.33
N GLY A 110 8.18 3.66 15.84
CA GLY A 110 8.59 4.84 16.63
C GLY A 110 8.56 6.17 15.86
N LYS A 111 8.37 6.16 14.53
CA LYS A 111 8.17 7.37 13.72
C LYS A 111 6.72 7.85 13.67
N ILE A 112 5.79 7.09 14.22
CA ILE A 112 4.38 7.47 14.31
C ILE A 112 4.15 8.09 15.68
N SER A 113 3.82 9.38 15.70
CA SER A 113 3.50 10.08 16.96
C SER A 113 2.27 9.45 17.65
N GLN A 114 2.17 9.60 18.97
CA GLN A 114 1.02 9.11 19.72
C GLN A 114 -0.29 9.74 19.24
N GLU A 115 -0.25 11.02 18.84
CA GLU A 115 -1.40 11.72 18.27
C GLU A 115 -1.89 11.06 16.98
N ILE A 116 -0.97 10.77 16.05
CA ILE A 116 -1.30 10.07 14.80
C ILE A 116 -1.81 8.65 15.12
N MET A 117 -1.11 7.93 16.00
CA MET A 117 -1.53 6.59 16.41
C MET A 117 -2.96 6.60 16.97
N ALA A 118 -3.30 7.54 17.82
CA ALA A 118 -4.64 7.66 18.41
C ALA A 118 -5.74 7.89 17.36
N ARG A 119 -5.43 8.61 16.31
CA ARG A 119 -6.36 9.05 15.28
C ARG A 119 -6.58 8.05 14.15
N MET A 120 -5.68 7.10 13.96
CA MET A 120 -5.82 6.07 12.94
C MET A 120 -6.99 5.14 13.25
N THR A 121 -7.82 4.88 12.26
CA THR A 121 -8.85 3.84 12.31
C THR A 121 -8.22 2.46 12.47
N LEU A 122 -7.11 2.20 11.78
CA LEU A 122 -6.44 0.92 11.78
C LEU A 122 -4.91 1.10 11.62
N VAL A 123 -4.15 0.44 12.50
CA VAL A 123 -2.70 0.35 12.40
C VAL A 123 -2.30 -1.12 12.30
N ILE A 124 -1.58 -1.47 11.25
CA ILE A 124 -1.18 -2.85 10.95
C ILE A 124 0.34 -2.91 10.87
N GLU A 125 0.96 -3.82 11.64
CA GLU A 125 2.36 -4.15 11.49
C GLU A 125 2.59 -4.82 10.14
N LEU A 126 3.47 -4.26 9.31
CA LEU A 126 3.67 -4.76 7.95
C LEU A 126 4.47 -6.07 7.91
N ASP A 127 5.31 -6.33 8.91
CA ASP A 127 6.15 -7.53 8.97
C ASP A 127 5.32 -8.80 9.12
N THR A 128 4.24 -8.75 9.88
CA THR A 128 3.38 -9.91 10.21
C THR A 128 1.95 -9.78 9.70
N PHE A 129 1.49 -8.58 9.39
CA PHE A 129 0.10 -8.17 9.17
C PHE A 129 -0.77 -8.28 10.42
N GLU A 130 -0.16 -8.26 11.61
CA GLU A 130 -0.89 -8.17 12.86
C GLU A 130 -1.47 -6.76 13.06
N ILE A 131 -2.69 -6.72 13.59
CA ILE A 131 -3.35 -5.46 13.92
C ILE A 131 -2.80 -4.96 15.24
N MET A 132 -2.11 -3.82 15.23
CA MET A 132 -1.55 -3.17 16.41
C MET A 132 -2.57 -2.27 17.11
N LYS A 133 -3.45 -1.65 16.35
CA LYS A 133 -4.52 -0.79 16.83
C LYS A 133 -5.72 -0.88 15.90
N VAL A 134 -6.89 -0.95 16.50
CA VAL A 134 -8.17 -0.70 15.88
C VAL A 134 -8.91 0.34 16.71
N GLU A 135 -9.60 1.26 16.07
CA GLU A 135 -10.52 2.18 16.75
C GLU A 135 -11.71 1.37 17.28
N ASP A 136 -11.92 1.41 18.61
CA ASP A 136 -13.07 0.76 19.23
C ASP A 136 -14.35 1.45 18.73
N GLU A 137 -15.12 0.77 17.95
CA GLU A 137 -16.57 0.76 17.82
C GLU A 137 -17.08 0.49 16.40
N LYS A 138 -18.07 -0.42 16.37
CA LYS A 138 -19.13 -0.57 15.37
C LYS A 138 -18.77 -0.16 13.95
N PHE A 139 -17.83 -0.89 13.36
CA PHE A 139 -17.74 -0.89 11.91
C PHE A 139 -19.02 -1.53 11.37
N THR A 140 -20.07 -0.72 11.18
CA THR A 140 -21.12 -1.07 10.25
C THR A 140 -20.47 -1.11 8.88
N CYS A 141 -20.06 -2.29 8.51
CA CYS A 141 -19.22 -2.53 7.38
C CYS A 141 -19.95 -2.18 6.08
N ASP A 142 -19.66 -1.03 5.52
CA ASP A 142 -19.98 -0.68 4.14
C ASP A 142 -18.73 -0.30 3.34
N GLY A 143 -17.58 -0.83 3.73
CA GLY A 143 -16.35 -0.72 2.96
C GLY A 143 -16.50 -1.42 1.61
N LYS A 144 -17.12 -0.73 0.63
CA LYS A 144 -17.27 -1.28 -0.71
C LYS A 144 -15.95 -1.13 -1.45
N THR A 145 -15.39 -2.26 -1.86
CA THR A 145 -14.32 -2.27 -2.84
C THR A 145 -14.86 -2.01 -4.24
N SER A 146 -14.06 -1.43 -5.10
CA SER A 146 -14.36 -1.28 -6.52
C SER A 146 -13.25 -1.89 -7.37
N VAL A 147 -13.60 -2.35 -8.57
CA VAL A 147 -12.59 -2.64 -9.59
C VAL A 147 -12.18 -1.30 -10.20
N PRO A 148 -10.95 -0.81 -9.96
CA PRO A 148 -10.57 0.51 -10.41
C PRO A 148 -10.50 0.60 -11.93
N THR A 149 -10.91 1.74 -12.46
CA THR A 149 -10.71 2.13 -13.87
C THR A 149 -9.28 2.64 -14.09
N PRO A 150 -8.81 2.75 -15.33
CA PRO A 150 -7.50 3.34 -15.61
C PRO A 150 -7.33 4.79 -15.12
N GLU A 151 -8.40 5.54 -15.03
CA GLU A 151 -8.43 6.95 -14.61
C GLU A 151 -8.45 7.14 -13.10
N ASP A 152 -8.85 6.10 -12.34
CA ASP A 152 -8.90 6.18 -10.89
C ASP A 152 -7.49 6.35 -10.29
N ILE A 153 -7.42 7.08 -9.19
CA ILE A 153 -6.17 7.33 -8.47
C ILE A 153 -5.71 6.01 -7.82
N ALA A 154 -4.49 5.60 -8.14
CA ALA A 154 -3.87 4.41 -7.55
C ALA A 154 -2.99 4.77 -6.34
N THR A 155 -2.26 5.89 -6.43
CA THR A 155 -1.32 6.29 -5.40
C THR A 155 -1.07 7.80 -5.41
N ILE A 156 -0.71 8.34 -4.23
CA ILE A 156 -0.20 9.70 -4.09
C ILE A 156 1.19 9.60 -3.47
N ILE A 157 2.21 10.03 -4.22
CA ILE A 157 3.61 10.00 -3.79
C ILE A 157 4.01 11.38 -3.30
N TYR A 158 4.45 11.46 -2.06
CA TYR A 158 4.93 12.70 -1.46
C TYR A 158 6.41 12.92 -1.73
N THR A 159 6.74 14.11 -2.15
CA THR A 159 8.14 14.55 -2.33
C THR A 159 8.45 15.64 -1.34
N SER A 160 9.69 15.66 -0.83
CA SER A 160 10.20 16.77 -0.03
C SER A 160 10.29 18.02 -0.91
N GLY A 161 9.27 18.88 -0.81
CA GLY A 161 9.26 20.15 -1.52
C GLY A 161 10.32 21.10 -0.93
N THR A 162 11.02 21.84 -1.78
CA THR A 162 11.99 22.90 -1.39
C THR A 162 11.35 24.00 -0.51
N THR A 163 10.03 24.03 -0.39
CA THR A 163 9.24 25.04 0.35
C THR A 163 8.74 24.55 1.71
N GLY A 164 9.20 23.41 2.20
CA GLY A 164 8.83 22.88 3.53
C GLY A 164 7.42 22.26 3.64
N SER A 165 6.57 22.38 2.62
CA SER A 165 5.26 21.70 2.57
C SER A 165 5.33 20.44 1.73
N ALA A 166 4.82 19.34 2.25
CA ALA A 166 4.72 18.08 1.51
C ALA A 166 3.83 18.25 0.26
N LYS A 167 4.38 17.97 -0.92
CA LYS A 167 3.64 17.99 -2.18
C LYS A 167 3.33 16.57 -2.61
N GLY A 168 2.03 16.27 -2.80
CA GLY A 168 1.57 14.96 -3.26
C GLY A 168 1.44 14.93 -4.79
N VAL A 169 2.17 14.03 -5.43
CA VAL A 169 2.01 13.72 -6.85
C VAL A 169 0.98 12.63 -7.00
N VAL A 170 -0.14 12.95 -7.64
CA VAL A 170 -1.25 12.03 -7.87
C VAL A 170 -1.00 11.20 -9.13
N LEU A 171 -1.02 9.88 -8.99
CA LEU A 171 -0.83 8.95 -10.10
C LEU A 171 -2.06 8.04 -10.24
N SER A 172 -2.60 7.99 -11.45
CA SER A 172 -3.69 7.07 -11.80
C SER A 172 -3.16 5.66 -12.10
N HIS A 173 -4.08 4.68 -12.17
CA HIS A 173 -3.74 3.33 -12.65
C HIS A 173 -3.17 3.35 -14.06
N ARG A 174 -3.64 4.25 -14.93
CA ARG A 174 -3.08 4.46 -16.28
C ARG A 174 -1.62 4.90 -16.23
N ASN A 175 -1.27 5.85 -15.37
CA ASN A 175 0.11 6.32 -15.24
C ASN A 175 1.06 5.19 -14.86
N LEU A 176 0.69 4.38 -13.86
CA LEU A 176 1.50 3.25 -13.41
C LEU A 176 1.65 2.19 -14.50
N THR A 177 0.56 1.79 -15.15
CA THR A 177 0.60 0.75 -16.18
C THR A 177 1.35 1.19 -17.43
N SER A 178 1.23 2.45 -17.85
CA SER A 178 1.97 3.00 -18.99
C SER A 178 3.48 2.99 -18.72
N ASN A 179 3.90 3.32 -17.50
CA ASN A 179 5.32 3.26 -17.11
C ASN A 179 5.86 1.82 -17.19
N VAL A 180 5.12 0.84 -16.63
CA VAL A 180 5.51 -0.59 -16.69
C VAL A 180 5.66 -1.07 -18.13
N ILE A 181 4.72 -0.72 -19.01
CA ILE A 181 4.76 -1.09 -20.43
C ILE A 181 5.98 -0.46 -21.12
N THR A 182 6.27 0.80 -20.84
CA THR A 182 7.44 1.51 -21.41
C THR A 182 8.73 0.86 -20.96
N CYS A 183 8.90 0.55 -19.67
CA CYS A 183 10.07 -0.14 -19.13
C CYS A 183 10.25 -1.53 -19.77
N TYR A 184 9.17 -2.29 -19.90
CA TYR A 184 9.21 -3.61 -20.55
C TYR A 184 9.71 -3.55 -22.00
N HIS A 185 9.21 -2.60 -22.79
CA HIS A 185 9.67 -2.43 -24.16
C HIS A 185 11.11 -1.94 -24.26
N SER A 186 11.58 -1.12 -23.33
CA SER A 186 12.97 -0.67 -23.26
C SER A 186 13.92 -1.81 -22.92
N CYS A 187 13.57 -2.66 -21.94
CA CYS A 187 14.39 -3.81 -21.55
C CYS A 187 14.46 -4.92 -22.61
N LYS A 188 13.49 -5.01 -23.53
CA LYS A 188 13.54 -5.99 -24.63
C LYS A 188 14.43 -5.57 -25.82
N ARG A 189 14.88 -4.31 -25.85
CA ARG A 189 15.72 -3.79 -26.94
C ARG A 189 17.22 -3.87 -26.64
N THR A 190 17.59 -4.32 -25.45
CA THR A 190 18.96 -4.69 -25.06
C THR A 190 19.12 -6.19 -24.97
#